data_d9f466065a430aa64e3f7641a41a1b27
#
_entry.id   d9f466065a430aa64e3f7641a41a1b27
#
_cell.length_a   1.000
_cell.length_b   1.000
_cell.length_c   1.000
_cell.angle_alpha   90.00
_cell.angle_beta   90.00
_cell.angle_gamma   90.00
#
_symmetry.space_group_name_H-M   'P 1'
#
loop_
_entity.id
_entity.type
_entity.pdbx_description
1 polymer ?
#
loop_
_entity_poly.entity_id
_entity_poly.type
_entity_poly.pdbx_seq_one_letter_code
_entity_poly.pdbx_strand_id
1 'polypeptide(L)'
;MARQISKALIGVAVIFAGMAGGPAGAQDDAKQTGPLGLIIQYRCAPAKRATFRQSLAKSLATFDKLRSDGSITEYHLLFSRYVDTNSWDAMALVNFASYDGVRRWKEIEAVMPSGLNPEALALTTGIETYPLDMVRTAGAKDTLKDPVYFVIPYTFTVPAAAYQKYADDYVIPQFKGWIQEGILSGFQMYMQRYTAGRPWDTMIFLRYKDDLSFGRREQIVNKVRAELAKNPVWKAISDNKQSVRVEKEAIIADDLTAGR
;
A
#
# COMPACT_ATOMS: atom_id res chain seq x y z
N MET A 1 8.66 -63.73 65.70
CA MET A 1 8.72 -64.05 64.28
C MET A 1 8.94 -62.76 63.51
N ALA A 2 10.19 -62.43 63.21
CA ALA A 2 10.53 -61.19 62.48
C ALA A 2 11.18 -61.62 61.17
N ARG A 3 10.58 -61.15 60.05
CA ARG A 3 11.08 -61.29 58.69
C ARG A 3 11.89 -60.04 58.31
N GLN A 4 13.16 -60.19 58.13
CA GLN A 4 14.06 -59.25 57.52
C GLN A 4 13.75 -59.15 56.01
N ILE A 5 13.60 -57.96 55.52
CA ILE A 5 13.57 -57.65 54.09
C ILE A 5 14.82 -56.84 53.76
N SER A 6 15.69 -57.44 52.98
CA SER A 6 16.92 -56.85 52.43
C SER A 6 16.58 -55.81 51.37
N LYS A 7 17.12 -54.60 51.50
CA LYS A 7 17.07 -53.57 50.47
C LYS A 7 18.31 -53.70 49.60
N ALA A 8 18.09 -54.03 48.31
CA ALA A 8 19.17 -53.98 47.29
C ALA A 8 19.25 -52.52 46.80
N LEU A 9 20.40 -51.87 46.95
CA LEU A 9 20.74 -50.62 46.30
C LEU A 9 21.16 -50.93 44.84
N ILE A 10 20.35 -50.42 43.89
CA ILE A 10 20.75 -50.36 42.48
C ILE A 10 21.38 -49.00 42.24
N GLY A 11 22.71 -48.97 42.05
CA GLY A 11 23.44 -47.77 41.64
C GLY A 11 23.17 -47.48 40.16
N VAL A 12 22.58 -46.33 39.88
CA VAL A 12 22.44 -45.78 38.54
C VAL A 12 23.67 -44.95 38.23
N ALA A 13 24.54 -45.45 37.36
CA ALA A 13 25.65 -44.69 36.81
C ALA A 13 25.10 -43.71 35.74
N VAL A 14 25.14 -42.43 36.03
CA VAL A 14 24.82 -41.38 35.04
C VAL A 14 26.06 -41.14 34.18
N ILE A 15 26.02 -41.62 32.95
CA ILE A 15 27.03 -41.31 31.92
C ILE A 15 26.73 -39.94 31.38
N PHE A 16 27.54 -38.92 31.72
CA PHE A 16 27.56 -37.64 31.03
C PHE A 16 28.21 -37.84 29.65
N ALA A 17 27.36 -38.00 28.63
CA ALA A 17 27.78 -37.86 27.24
C ALA A 17 27.98 -36.38 26.96
N GLY A 18 29.23 -35.93 26.77
CA GLY A 18 29.56 -34.60 26.31
C GLY A 18 28.93 -34.34 24.94
N MET A 19 27.94 -33.48 24.89
CA MET A 19 27.47 -32.93 23.63
C MET A 19 28.49 -31.93 23.12
N ALA A 20 29.26 -32.36 22.10
CA ALA A 20 30.04 -31.47 21.26
C ALA A 20 29.09 -30.41 20.69
N GLY A 21 29.42 -29.14 20.92
CA GLY A 21 28.67 -28.02 20.34
C GLY A 21 28.67 -28.12 18.83
N GLY A 22 27.51 -28.46 18.26
CA GLY A 22 27.25 -28.27 16.84
C GLY A 22 27.34 -26.77 16.52
N PRO A 23 27.69 -26.40 15.29
CA PRO A 23 27.70 -25.00 14.88
C PRO A 23 26.33 -24.42 15.15
N ALA A 24 26.31 -23.25 15.80
CA ALA A 24 25.10 -22.47 15.98
C ALA A 24 24.41 -22.36 14.62
N GLY A 25 23.30 -23.10 14.47
CA GLY A 25 22.48 -23.01 13.27
C GLY A 25 22.21 -21.56 12.99
N ALA A 26 22.46 -21.13 11.78
CA ALA A 26 22.05 -19.82 11.29
C ALA A 26 20.61 -19.67 11.75
N GLN A 27 20.36 -18.69 12.60
CA GLN A 27 19.02 -18.22 12.92
C GLN A 27 18.42 -17.87 11.57
N ASP A 28 17.44 -18.68 11.14
CA ASP A 28 16.62 -18.34 9.98
C ASP A 28 16.17 -16.92 10.23
N ASP A 29 16.69 -15.95 9.46
CA ASP A 29 16.28 -14.57 9.55
C ASP A 29 14.78 -14.57 9.25
N ALA A 30 13.98 -14.59 10.31
CA ALA A 30 12.53 -14.60 10.23
C ALA A 30 12.17 -13.44 9.34
N LYS A 31 11.69 -13.74 8.13
CA LYS A 31 11.42 -12.78 7.08
C LYS A 31 10.58 -11.68 7.67
N GLN A 32 11.17 -10.49 7.82
CA GLN A 32 10.49 -9.37 8.45
C GLN A 32 9.18 -9.10 7.70
N THR A 33 8.05 -9.25 8.37
CA THR A 33 6.71 -9.21 7.76
C THR A 33 5.94 -7.92 8.12
N GLY A 34 6.67 -6.85 8.47
CA GLY A 34 6.06 -5.54 8.75
C GLY A 34 5.52 -4.86 7.49
N PRO A 35 4.70 -3.81 7.63
CA PRO A 35 4.21 -3.02 6.50
C PRO A 35 5.39 -2.35 5.79
N LEU A 36 5.41 -2.43 4.47
CA LEU A 36 6.46 -1.87 3.61
C LEU A 36 5.98 -0.65 2.81
N GLY A 37 4.86 -0.08 3.17
CA GLY A 37 4.35 1.14 2.57
C GLY A 37 3.62 2.01 3.56
N LEU A 38 3.53 3.29 3.23
CA LEU A 38 2.70 4.28 3.91
C LEU A 38 1.86 5.03 2.89
N ILE A 39 0.58 5.20 3.21
CA ILE A 39 -0.25 6.26 2.64
C ILE A 39 -0.39 7.32 3.71
N ILE A 40 -0.04 8.56 3.37
CA ILE A 40 -0.16 9.71 4.26
C ILE A 40 -1.09 10.71 3.57
N GLN A 41 -2.26 10.91 4.15
CA GLN A 41 -3.25 11.86 3.65
C GLN A 41 -3.12 13.18 4.40
N TYR A 42 -3.12 14.28 3.66
CA TYR A 42 -3.02 15.63 4.20
C TYR A 42 -4.28 16.42 3.84
N ARG A 43 -4.77 17.19 4.80
CA ARG A 43 -5.84 18.16 4.60
C ARG A 43 -5.33 19.57 4.88
N CYS A 44 -5.82 20.55 4.15
CA CYS A 44 -5.56 21.97 4.40
C CYS A 44 -6.86 22.78 4.35
N ALA A 45 -6.81 24.00 4.86
CA ALA A 45 -7.95 24.91 4.70
C ALA A 45 -8.15 25.23 3.20
N PRO A 46 -9.39 25.22 2.67
CA PRO A 46 -9.65 25.47 1.25
C PRO A 46 -9.03 26.77 0.73
N ALA A 47 -9.05 27.84 1.53
CA ALA A 47 -8.43 29.11 1.19
C ALA A 47 -6.90 29.09 1.10
N LYS A 48 -6.24 28.04 1.65
CA LYS A 48 -4.78 27.87 1.65
C LYS A 48 -4.29 26.84 0.63
N ARG A 49 -5.19 26.24 -0.11
CA ARG A 49 -4.92 25.10 -0.97
C ARG A 49 -3.84 25.35 -2.05
N ALA A 50 -3.86 26.53 -2.68
CA ALA A 50 -2.84 26.90 -3.67
C ALA A 50 -1.45 27.05 -3.03
N THR A 51 -1.36 27.72 -1.88
CA THR A 51 -0.11 27.86 -1.11
C THR A 51 0.39 26.50 -0.63
N PHE A 52 -0.52 25.65 -0.15
CA PHE A 52 -0.18 24.30 0.30
C PHE A 52 0.42 23.46 -0.84
N ARG A 53 -0.18 23.49 -2.04
CA ARG A 53 0.38 22.80 -3.22
C ARG A 53 1.79 23.27 -3.55
N GLN A 54 2.06 24.57 -3.49
CA GLN A 54 3.40 25.13 -3.74
C GLN A 54 4.40 24.68 -2.67
N SER A 55 4.02 24.67 -1.40
CA SER A 55 4.87 24.23 -0.29
C SER A 55 5.15 22.73 -0.36
N LEU A 56 4.16 21.92 -0.75
CA LEU A 56 4.34 20.48 -1.02
C LEU A 56 5.36 20.22 -2.12
N ALA A 57 5.33 21.01 -3.21
CA ALA A 57 6.32 20.87 -4.28
C ALA A 57 7.77 21.09 -3.80
N LYS A 58 7.98 21.91 -2.76
CA LYS A 58 9.28 22.07 -2.12
C LYS A 58 9.69 20.85 -1.30
N SER A 59 8.73 20.08 -0.74
CA SER A 59 9.00 18.86 0.00
C SER A 59 9.51 17.71 -0.91
N LEU A 60 9.30 17.78 -2.21
CA LEU A 60 9.78 16.76 -3.17
C LEU A 60 11.29 16.54 -3.08
N ALA A 61 12.08 17.59 -2.86
CA ALA A 61 13.53 17.47 -2.71
C ALA A 61 13.94 16.55 -1.55
N THR A 62 13.14 16.52 -0.48
CA THR A 62 13.34 15.62 0.65
C THR A 62 13.06 14.18 0.26
N PHE A 63 11.94 13.92 -0.38
CA PHE A 63 11.60 12.57 -0.85
C PHE A 63 12.60 12.07 -1.90
N ASP A 64 13.08 12.93 -2.80
CA ASP A 64 14.14 12.59 -3.76
C ASP A 64 15.43 12.19 -3.06
N LYS A 65 15.82 12.90 -1.99
CA LYS A 65 16.98 12.54 -1.18
C LYS A 65 16.79 11.17 -0.51
N LEU A 66 15.61 10.93 0.09
CA LEU A 66 15.29 9.64 0.73
C LEU A 66 15.28 8.47 -0.26
N ARG A 67 14.87 8.72 -1.51
CA ARG A 67 14.96 7.73 -2.58
C ARG A 67 16.40 7.50 -2.99
N SER A 68 17.21 8.55 -3.12
CA SER A 68 18.62 8.44 -3.54
C SER A 68 19.51 7.76 -2.48
N ASP A 69 19.22 7.90 -1.19
CA ASP A 69 19.95 7.23 -0.10
C ASP A 69 19.41 5.83 0.23
N GLY A 70 18.38 5.36 -0.51
CA GLY A 70 17.79 4.05 -0.37
C GLY A 70 16.86 3.89 0.85
N SER A 71 16.51 4.96 1.54
CA SER A 71 15.54 4.92 2.64
C SER A 71 14.15 4.54 2.14
N ILE A 72 13.78 5.01 0.96
CA ILE A 72 12.55 4.63 0.25
C ILE A 72 12.88 4.14 -1.17
N THR A 73 12.04 3.27 -1.71
CA THR A 73 12.22 2.75 -3.08
C THR A 73 11.48 3.58 -4.12
N GLU A 74 10.32 4.03 -3.75
CA GLU A 74 9.41 4.77 -4.62
C GLU A 74 8.54 5.70 -3.78
N TYR A 75 8.17 6.83 -4.34
CA TYR A 75 7.15 7.68 -3.76
C TYR A 75 6.35 8.40 -4.85
N HIS A 76 5.10 8.75 -4.51
CA HIS A 76 4.27 9.68 -5.26
C HIS A 76 3.71 10.71 -4.30
N LEU A 77 3.60 11.94 -4.77
CA LEU A 77 2.93 13.02 -4.06
C LEU A 77 1.75 13.49 -4.90
N LEU A 78 0.58 12.98 -4.59
CA LEU A 78 -0.65 13.26 -5.32
C LEU A 78 -1.33 14.49 -4.73
N PHE A 79 -1.97 15.28 -5.59
CA PHE A 79 -2.76 16.42 -5.20
C PHE A 79 -4.17 16.28 -5.81
N SER A 80 -5.21 16.25 -4.97
CA SER A 80 -6.59 16.07 -5.44
C SER A 80 -6.96 17.21 -6.38
N ARG A 81 -7.62 16.90 -7.48
CA ARG A 81 -7.96 17.89 -8.52
C ARG A 81 -9.07 18.84 -8.04
N TYR A 82 -10.00 18.33 -7.27
CA TYR A 82 -11.15 19.06 -6.80
C TYR A 82 -11.09 19.31 -5.29
N VAL A 83 -11.68 20.42 -4.86
CA VAL A 83 -11.81 20.73 -3.42
C VAL A 83 -12.94 19.90 -2.84
N ASP A 84 -12.62 19.14 -1.81
CA ASP A 84 -13.58 18.39 -1.01
C ASP A 84 -13.17 18.42 0.46
N THR A 85 -14.00 19.00 1.30
CA THR A 85 -13.71 19.15 2.74
C THR A 85 -13.83 17.83 3.52
N ASN A 86 -14.43 16.80 2.94
CA ASN A 86 -14.60 15.49 3.57
C ASN A 86 -13.47 14.52 3.20
N SER A 87 -12.59 14.92 2.27
CA SER A 87 -11.51 14.09 1.77
C SER A 87 -10.14 14.76 1.94
N TRP A 88 -9.10 14.13 1.41
CA TRP A 88 -7.74 14.65 1.45
C TRP A 88 -7.50 15.65 0.30
N ASP A 89 -6.65 16.65 0.55
CA ASP A 89 -6.16 17.58 -0.46
C ASP A 89 -4.89 17.07 -1.14
N ALA A 90 -4.02 16.41 -0.37
CA ALA A 90 -2.83 15.78 -0.90
C ALA A 90 -2.58 14.42 -0.24
N MET A 91 -1.80 13.58 -0.92
CA MET A 91 -1.46 12.25 -0.45
C MET A 91 -0.02 11.91 -0.82
N ALA A 92 0.79 11.51 0.16
CA ALA A 92 2.05 10.86 -0.13
C ALA A 92 1.85 9.34 -0.10
N LEU A 93 2.34 8.67 -1.13
CA LEU A 93 2.47 7.23 -1.22
C LEU A 93 3.94 6.91 -1.15
N VAL A 94 4.38 6.17 -0.13
CA VAL A 94 5.80 5.88 0.14
C VAL A 94 5.99 4.38 0.25
N ASN A 95 6.93 3.84 -0.51
CA ASN A 95 7.29 2.42 -0.49
C ASN A 95 8.73 2.22 0.02
N PHE A 96 8.92 1.20 0.83
CA PHE A 96 10.21 0.81 1.41
C PHE A 96 10.70 -0.52 0.84
N ALA A 97 12.01 -0.67 0.68
CA ALA A 97 12.62 -1.94 0.26
C ALA A 97 12.57 -3.00 1.36
N SER A 98 12.68 -2.57 2.61
CA SER A 98 12.77 -3.42 3.78
C SER A 98 12.26 -2.69 5.02
N TYR A 99 12.15 -3.44 6.12
CA TYR A 99 11.77 -2.85 7.40
C TYR A 99 12.81 -1.88 7.96
N ASP A 100 14.06 -1.94 7.53
CA ASP A 100 15.08 -0.93 7.86
C ASP A 100 14.73 0.45 7.29
N GLY A 101 14.15 0.51 6.08
CA GLY A 101 13.62 1.75 5.53
C GLY A 101 12.49 2.31 6.39
N VAL A 102 11.56 1.44 6.83
CA VAL A 102 10.49 1.83 7.76
C VAL A 102 11.07 2.34 9.08
N ARG A 103 12.12 1.72 9.61
CA ARG A 103 12.81 2.19 10.83
C ARG A 103 13.44 3.57 10.65
N ARG A 104 14.07 3.83 9.50
CA ARG A 104 14.61 5.16 9.17
C ARG A 104 13.51 6.21 9.04
N TRP A 105 12.34 5.84 8.56
CA TRP A 105 11.19 6.75 8.51
C TRP A 105 10.80 7.30 9.88
N LYS A 106 10.99 6.53 10.96
CA LYS A 106 10.80 7.01 12.34
C LYS A 106 11.70 8.21 12.66
N GLU A 107 12.94 8.25 12.16
CA GLU A 107 13.88 9.36 12.35
C GLU A 107 13.41 10.59 11.56
N ILE A 108 12.84 10.38 10.38
CA ILE A 108 12.24 11.43 9.55
C ILE A 108 11.02 12.03 10.26
N GLU A 109 10.12 11.19 10.77
CA GLU A 109 8.94 11.62 11.53
C GLU A 109 9.32 12.51 12.74
N ALA A 110 10.46 12.26 13.38
CA ALA A 110 10.92 13.04 14.53
C ALA A 110 11.33 14.48 14.17
N VAL A 111 11.79 14.74 12.93
CA VAL A 111 12.31 16.04 12.49
C VAL A 111 11.47 16.71 11.40
N MET A 112 10.75 15.90 10.62
CA MET A 112 9.86 16.32 9.55
C MET A 112 8.60 15.46 9.60
N PRO A 113 7.64 15.78 10.47
CA PRO A 113 6.42 15.00 10.63
C PRO A 113 5.73 14.76 9.28
N SER A 114 5.43 13.49 9.03
CA SER A 114 4.76 13.05 7.79
C SER A 114 5.51 13.40 6.50
N GLY A 115 6.83 13.59 6.57
CA GLY A 115 7.68 13.95 5.44
C GLY A 115 7.52 15.39 4.94
N LEU A 116 6.79 16.23 5.65
CA LEU A 116 6.54 17.61 5.25
C LEU A 116 7.62 18.57 5.75
N ASN A 117 7.97 19.55 4.92
CA ASN A 117 8.73 20.70 5.40
C ASN A 117 7.87 21.57 6.36
N PRO A 118 8.49 22.44 7.21
CA PRO A 118 7.76 23.23 8.20
C PRO A 118 6.66 24.13 7.61
N GLU A 119 6.88 24.68 6.41
CA GLU A 119 5.91 25.55 5.73
C GLU A 119 4.66 24.75 5.31
N ALA A 120 4.83 23.58 4.70
CA ALA A 120 3.73 22.71 4.32
C ALA A 120 2.99 22.17 5.55
N LEU A 121 3.75 21.77 6.59
CA LEU A 121 3.19 21.26 7.85
C LEU A 121 2.31 22.31 8.53
N ALA A 122 2.73 23.56 8.57
CA ALA A 122 1.96 24.67 9.17
C ALA A 122 0.65 24.98 8.44
N LEU A 123 0.48 24.51 7.20
CA LEU A 123 -0.73 24.69 6.38
C LEU A 123 -1.70 23.53 6.55
N THR A 124 -1.31 22.42 7.17
CA THR A 124 -2.19 21.26 7.34
C THR A 124 -3.22 21.50 8.46
N THR A 125 -4.43 21.00 8.23
CA THR A 125 -5.51 20.95 9.24
C THR A 125 -5.77 19.55 9.75
N GLY A 126 -5.19 18.54 9.08
CA GLY A 126 -5.27 17.14 9.47
C GLY A 126 -4.29 16.29 8.67
N ILE A 127 -3.77 15.26 9.34
CA ILE A 127 -2.87 14.27 8.74
C ILE A 127 -3.32 12.90 9.22
N GLU A 128 -3.42 11.96 8.28
CA GLU A 128 -3.76 10.57 8.58
C GLU A 128 -2.75 9.65 7.89
N THR A 129 -2.10 8.78 8.67
CA THR A 129 -1.10 7.83 8.16
C THR A 129 -1.60 6.39 8.28
N TYR A 130 -1.45 5.65 7.20
CA TYR A 130 -1.90 4.27 7.06
C TYR A 130 -0.71 3.37 6.68
N PRO A 131 -0.25 2.50 7.60
CA PRO A 131 0.70 1.43 7.27
C PRO A 131 0.03 0.35 6.41
N LEU A 132 0.69 -0.04 5.31
CA LEU A 132 0.08 -0.94 4.32
C LEU A 132 1.12 -1.76 3.55
N ASP A 133 0.63 -2.71 2.78
CA ASP A 133 1.44 -3.52 1.86
C ASP A 133 0.93 -3.35 0.44
N MET A 134 1.84 -3.21 -0.51
CA MET A 134 1.51 -3.31 -1.92
C MET A 134 1.30 -4.78 -2.28
N VAL A 135 0.06 -5.14 -2.61
CA VAL A 135 -0.32 -6.54 -2.86
C VAL A 135 -0.37 -6.89 -4.34
N ARG A 136 -0.66 -5.92 -5.22
CA ARG A 136 -0.66 -6.10 -6.68
C ARG A 136 -0.19 -4.82 -7.35
N THR A 137 0.58 -4.98 -8.41
CA THR A 137 0.99 -3.88 -9.29
C THR A 137 1.23 -4.39 -10.70
N ALA A 138 0.98 -3.56 -11.68
CA ALA A 138 1.42 -3.76 -13.05
C ALA A 138 1.48 -2.41 -13.77
N GLY A 139 2.24 -2.36 -14.86
CA GLY A 139 2.39 -1.19 -15.71
C GLY A 139 3.83 -0.90 -16.07
N ALA A 140 4.03 0.06 -16.96
CA ALA A 140 5.34 0.53 -17.35
C ALA A 140 5.94 1.46 -16.27
N LYS A 141 7.25 1.41 -16.11
CA LYS A 141 8.03 2.37 -15.31
C LYS A 141 8.40 3.60 -16.14
N ASP A 142 7.48 4.03 -17.00
CA ASP A 142 7.68 5.18 -17.86
C ASP A 142 7.49 6.49 -17.11
N THR A 143 8.30 7.47 -17.43
CA THR A 143 8.16 8.82 -16.92
C THR A 143 7.08 9.53 -17.76
N LEU A 144 5.89 9.63 -17.21
CA LEU A 144 4.79 10.38 -17.82
C LEU A 144 4.92 11.86 -17.48
N LYS A 145 4.54 12.70 -18.42
CA LYS A 145 4.62 14.16 -18.24
C LYS A 145 3.50 14.68 -17.33
N ASP A 146 2.30 14.15 -17.48
CA ASP A 146 1.09 14.68 -16.82
C ASP A 146 0.09 13.55 -16.53
N PRO A 147 0.49 12.54 -15.73
CA PRO A 147 -0.37 11.42 -15.40
C PRO A 147 -1.52 11.84 -14.50
N VAL A 148 -2.69 11.23 -14.73
CA VAL A 148 -3.86 11.39 -13.89
C VAL A 148 -4.05 10.14 -13.04
N TYR A 149 -4.15 10.32 -11.75
CA TYR A 149 -4.47 9.23 -10.83
C TYR A 149 -5.96 9.21 -10.51
N PHE A 150 -6.55 8.03 -10.58
CA PHE A 150 -7.87 7.75 -10.05
C PHE A 150 -7.70 6.84 -8.85
N VAL A 151 -7.93 7.38 -7.66
CA VAL A 151 -7.68 6.72 -6.37
C VAL A 151 -8.98 6.23 -5.80
N ILE A 152 -9.10 4.92 -5.57
CA ILE A 152 -10.35 4.28 -5.17
C ILE A 152 -10.15 3.48 -3.88
N PRO A 153 -10.63 3.96 -2.74
CA PRO A 153 -10.65 3.18 -1.51
C PRO A 153 -11.87 2.25 -1.46
N TYR A 154 -11.69 1.06 -0.87
CA TYR A 154 -12.74 0.08 -0.63
C TYR A 154 -12.68 -0.46 0.81
N THR A 155 -13.85 -0.81 1.35
CA THR A 155 -13.94 -1.80 2.43
C THR A 155 -14.38 -3.13 1.83
N PHE A 156 -13.82 -4.22 2.35
CA PHE A 156 -14.28 -5.56 1.96
C PHE A 156 -15.05 -6.22 3.09
N THR A 157 -16.02 -7.06 2.71
CA THR A 157 -16.96 -7.74 3.61
C THR A 157 -16.60 -9.20 3.83
N VAL A 158 -15.49 -9.63 3.24
CA VAL A 158 -14.96 -10.99 3.28
C VAL A 158 -13.55 -10.99 3.88
N PRO A 159 -13.00 -12.14 4.31
CA PRO A 159 -11.62 -12.21 4.78
C PRO A 159 -10.61 -11.71 3.73
N ALA A 160 -9.50 -11.11 4.17
CA ALA A 160 -8.48 -10.50 3.31
C ALA A 160 -7.98 -11.43 2.19
N ALA A 161 -7.75 -12.72 2.49
CA ALA A 161 -7.33 -13.71 1.47
C ALA A 161 -8.41 -13.94 0.39
N ALA A 162 -9.69 -13.96 0.78
CA ALA A 162 -10.81 -14.09 -0.16
C ALA A 162 -10.93 -12.84 -1.04
N TYR A 163 -10.72 -11.65 -0.45
CA TYR A 163 -10.69 -10.41 -1.21
C TYR A 163 -9.53 -10.37 -2.22
N GLN A 164 -8.33 -10.84 -1.83
CA GLN A 164 -7.20 -10.93 -2.78
C GLN A 164 -7.51 -11.87 -3.95
N LYS A 165 -8.12 -13.04 -3.68
CA LYS A 165 -8.55 -13.93 -4.74
C LYS A 165 -9.60 -13.27 -5.65
N TYR A 166 -10.59 -12.60 -5.08
CA TYR A 166 -11.57 -11.83 -5.84
C TYR A 166 -10.88 -10.75 -6.71
N ALA A 167 -9.87 -10.06 -6.18
CA ALA A 167 -9.12 -9.08 -6.95
C ALA A 167 -8.42 -9.73 -8.15
N ASP A 168 -7.77 -10.89 -7.97
CA ASP A 168 -7.11 -11.63 -9.04
C ASP A 168 -8.09 -12.11 -10.13
N ASP A 169 -9.26 -12.63 -9.72
CA ASP A 169 -10.23 -13.22 -10.65
C ASP A 169 -11.08 -12.15 -11.36
N TYR A 170 -11.34 -11.01 -10.74
CA TYR A 170 -12.28 -10.01 -11.23
C TYR A 170 -11.67 -8.65 -11.54
N VAL A 171 -10.88 -8.08 -10.59
CA VAL A 171 -10.42 -6.68 -10.69
C VAL A 171 -9.23 -6.57 -11.64
N ILE A 172 -8.21 -7.39 -11.44
CA ILE A 172 -6.94 -7.35 -12.18
C ILE A 172 -7.13 -7.60 -13.69
N PRO A 173 -8.00 -8.53 -14.15
CA PRO A 173 -8.28 -8.69 -15.58
C PRO A 173 -8.79 -7.40 -16.25
N GLN A 174 -9.60 -6.60 -15.57
CA GLN A 174 -10.07 -5.31 -16.08
C GLN A 174 -8.90 -4.34 -16.27
N PHE A 175 -8.04 -4.20 -15.25
CA PHE A 175 -6.90 -3.28 -15.30
C PHE A 175 -5.90 -3.66 -16.40
N LYS A 176 -5.63 -4.95 -16.57
CA LYS A 176 -4.82 -5.47 -17.69
C LYS A 176 -5.45 -5.11 -19.04
N GLY A 177 -6.76 -5.25 -19.17
CA GLY A 177 -7.47 -4.83 -20.37
C GLY A 177 -7.34 -3.32 -20.64
N TRP A 178 -7.44 -2.48 -19.61
CA TRP A 178 -7.30 -1.03 -19.78
C TRP A 178 -5.85 -0.61 -20.11
N ILE A 179 -4.84 -1.35 -19.62
CA ILE A 179 -3.44 -1.17 -20.03
C ILE A 179 -3.28 -1.56 -21.50
N GLN A 180 -3.85 -2.67 -21.94
CA GLN A 180 -3.81 -3.13 -23.34
C GLN A 180 -4.52 -2.16 -24.30
N GLU A 181 -5.64 -1.57 -23.89
CA GLU A 181 -6.34 -0.50 -24.63
C GLU A 181 -5.60 0.85 -24.59
N GLY A 182 -4.51 0.94 -23.84
CA GLY A 182 -3.59 2.07 -23.84
C GLY A 182 -4.04 3.29 -23.06
N ILE A 183 -5.11 3.22 -22.24
CA ILE A 183 -5.54 4.35 -21.38
C ILE A 183 -4.82 4.35 -20.03
N LEU A 184 -4.52 3.18 -19.44
CA LEU A 184 -3.71 3.08 -18.24
C LEU A 184 -2.23 2.88 -18.59
N SER A 185 -1.34 3.54 -17.87
CA SER A 185 0.09 3.21 -17.82
C SER A 185 0.39 2.18 -16.74
N GLY A 186 -0.43 2.10 -15.69
CA GLY A 186 -0.27 1.10 -14.63
C GLY A 186 -1.29 1.24 -13.52
N PHE A 187 -1.18 0.33 -12.57
CA PHE A 187 -1.95 0.37 -11.33
C PHE A 187 -1.13 -0.15 -10.15
N GLN A 188 -1.51 0.28 -8.96
CA GLN A 188 -1.02 -0.23 -7.69
C GLN A 188 -2.22 -0.51 -6.79
N MET A 189 -2.20 -1.63 -6.08
CA MET A 189 -3.22 -2.00 -5.10
C MET A 189 -2.55 -2.25 -3.76
N TYR A 190 -3.03 -1.55 -2.75
CA TYR A 190 -2.52 -1.62 -1.39
C TYR A 190 -3.59 -2.13 -0.45
N MET A 191 -3.18 -2.90 0.55
CA MET A 191 -4.03 -3.33 1.66
C MET A 191 -3.47 -2.81 2.97
N GLN A 192 -4.33 -2.25 3.81
CA GLN A 192 -3.94 -1.85 5.15
C GLN A 192 -3.57 -3.06 6.00
N ARG A 193 -2.51 -2.90 6.79
CA ARG A 193 -2.08 -3.91 7.75
C ARG A 193 -2.97 -3.95 8.99
N TYR A 194 -3.47 -2.79 9.41
CA TYR A 194 -4.25 -2.61 10.63
C TYR A 194 -5.55 -1.87 10.29
N THR A 195 -6.64 -2.62 10.05
CA THR A 195 -7.90 -2.08 9.51
C THR A 195 -8.90 -1.66 10.59
N ALA A 196 -8.72 -2.13 11.85
CA ALA A 196 -9.67 -1.84 12.92
C ALA A 196 -9.86 -0.33 13.15
N GLY A 197 -11.10 0.15 13.02
CA GLY A 197 -11.46 1.55 13.19
C GLY A 197 -11.05 2.46 12.02
N ARG A 198 -10.57 1.89 10.90
CA ARG A 198 -10.16 2.66 9.72
C ARG A 198 -11.29 2.78 8.70
N PRO A 199 -11.33 3.87 7.89
CA PRO A 199 -12.45 4.13 6.97
C PRO A 199 -12.44 3.24 5.73
N TRP A 200 -11.34 2.54 5.42
CA TRP A 200 -11.18 1.65 4.28
C TRP A 200 -10.18 0.53 4.60
N ASP A 201 -10.17 -0.55 3.83
CA ASP A 201 -9.28 -1.70 4.00
C ASP A 201 -8.22 -1.81 2.89
N THR A 202 -8.57 -1.39 1.69
CA THR A 202 -7.72 -1.43 0.50
C THR A 202 -7.89 -0.16 -0.32
N MET A 203 -6.82 0.25 -1.01
CA MET A 203 -6.84 1.40 -1.90
C MET A 203 -6.17 1.04 -3.22
N ILE A 204 -6.84 1.40 -4.31
CA ILE A 204 -6.38 1.15 -5.67
C ILE A 204 -6.02 2.47 -6.31
N PHE A 205 -4.83 2.53 -6.89
CA PHE A 205 -4.32 3.65 -7.67
C PHE A 205 -4.29 3.25 -9.13
N LEU A 206 -5.08 3.91 -9.95
CA LEU A 206 -5.11 3.74 -11.40
C LEU A 206 -4.39 4.93 -12.02
N ARG A 207 -3.24 4.68 -12.65
CA ARG A 207 -2.44 5.72 -13.30
C ARG A 207 -2.79 5.79 -14.79
N TYR A 208 -3.57 6.79 -15.17
CA TYR A 208 -3.87 7.12 -16.56
C TYR A 208 -2.70 7.91 -17.17
N LYS A 209 -2.50 7.77 -18.49
CA LYS A 209 -1.38 8.43 -19.17
C LYS A 209 -1.47 9.95 -19.12
N ASP A 210 -2.69 10.47 -19.26
CA ASP A 210 -3.02 11.89 -19.33
C ASP A 210 -4.54 12.10 -19.18
N ASP A 211 -4.98 13.35 -19.24
CA ASP A 211 -6.39 13.73 -19.21
C ASP A 211 -7.21 13.18 -20.39
N LEU A 212 -6.62 13.08 -21.59
CA LEU A 212 -7.32 12.50 -22.75
C LEU A 212 -7.60 11.03 -22.54
N SER A 213 -6.62 10.31 -22.02
CA SER A 213 -6.76 8.90 -21.66
C SER A 213 -7.80 8.72 -20.54
N PHE A 214 -7.79 9.58 -19.53
CA PHE A 214 -8.79 9.58 -18.47
C PHE A 214 -10.21 9.90 -19.03
N GLY A 215 -10.33 10.85 -19.93
CA GLY A 215 -11.61 11.19 -20.58
C GLY A 215 -12.22 10.04 -21.39
N ARG A 216 -11.40 9.10 -21.88
CA ARG A 216 -11.85 7.88 -22.58
C ARG A 216 -12.22 6.72 -21.65
N ARG A 217 -12.06 6.91 -20.33
CA ARG A 217 -12.21 5.86 -19.32
C ARG A 217 -13.51 5.08 -19.47
N GLU A 218 -14.64 5.77 -19.50
CA GLU A 218 -15.96 5.10 -19.51
C GLU A 218 -16.14 4.21 -20.74
N GLN A 219 -15.82 4.71 -21.91
CA GLN A 219 -15.89 3.96 -23.16
C GLN A 219 -15.04 2.68 -23.11
N ILE A 220 -13.78 2.80 -22.67
CA ILE A 220 -12.85 1.66 -22.63
C ILE A 220 -13.21 0.67 -21.52
N VAL A 221 -13.63 1.17 -20.36
CA VAL A 221 -14.11 0.33 -19.25
C VAL A 221 -15.29 -0.53 -19.71
N ASN A 222 -16.27 0.06 -20.40
CA ASN A 222 -17.43 -0.66 -20.91
C ASN A 222 -17.04 -1.69 -21.98
N LYS A 223 -16.15 -1.34 -22.90
CA LYS A 223 -15.63 -2.26 -23.92
C LYS A 223 -14.96 -3.49 -23.28
N VAL A 224 -14.02 -3.26 -22.36
CA VAL A 224 -13.26 -4.35 -21.71
C VAL A 224 -14.18 -5.22 -20.85
N ARG A 225 -15.11 -4.62 -20.11
CA ARG A 225 -16.08 -5.36 -19.31
C ARG A 225 -17.02 -6.21 -20.16
N ALA A 226 -17.47 -5.70 -21.30
CA ALA A 226 -18.29 -6.46 -22.23
C ALA A 226 -17.54 -7.70 -22.77
N GLU A 227 -16.25 -7.58 -23.05
CA GLU A 227 -15.41 -8.71 -23.48
C GLU A 227 -15.21 -9.72 -22.35
N LEU A 228 -14.86 -9.26 -21.14
CA LEU A 228 -14.68 -10.13 -19.97
C LEU A 228 -15.98 -10.85 -19.58
N ALA A 229 -17.13 -10.24 -19.77
CA ALA A 229 -18.45 -10.82 -19.47
C ALA A 229 -18.83 -12.01 -20.36
N LYS A 230 -18.10 -12.26 -21.45
CA LYS A 230 -18.23 -13.50 -22.24
C LYS A 230 -17.76 -14.72 -21.45
N ASN A 231 -16.90 -14.55 -20.45
CA ASN A 231 -16.54 -15.58 -19.49
C ASN A 231 -17.61 -15.65 -18.39
N PRO A 232 -18.37 -16.78 -18.28
CA PRO A 232 -19.45 -16.89 -17.31
C PRO A 232 -18.98 -16.81 -15.85
N VAL A 233 -17.77 -17.26 -15.55
CA VAL A 233 -17.18 -17.18 -14.19
C VAL A 233 -16.93 -15.71 -13.83
N TRP A 234 -16.29 -14.95 -14.71
CA TRP A 234 -16.06 -13.52 -14.49
C TRP A 234 -17.37 -12.75 -14.35
N LYS A 235 -18.35 -13.07 -15.21
CA LYS A 235 -19.68 -12.44 -15.17
C LYS A 235 -20.38 -12.70 -13.82
N ALA A 236 -20.36 -13.92 -13.32
CA ALA A 236 -20.96 -14.26 -12.03
C ALA A 236 -20.34 -13.47 -10.87
N ILE A 237 -19.01 -13.27 -10.89
CA ILE A 237 -18.32 -12.43 -9.89
C ILE A 237 -18.75 -10.97 -10.06
N SER A 238 -18.83 -10.47 -11.29
CA SER A 238 -19.25 -9.10 -11.57
C SER A 238 -20.65 -8.79 -11.04
N ASP A 239 -21.59 -9.72 -11.23
CA ASP A 239 -22.97 -9.56 -10.80
C ASP A 239 -23.10 -9.52 -9.26
N ASN A 240 -22.19 -10.22 -8.56
CA ASN A 240 -22.18 -10.34 -7.09
C ASN A 240 -21.12 -9.48 -6.38
N LYS A 241 -20.42 -8.59 -7.07
CA LYS A 241 -19.28 -7.82 -6.50
C LYS A 241 -19.60 -7.00 -5.25
N GLN A 242 -20.86 -6.55 -5.11
CA GLN A 242 -21.30 -5.76 -3.95
C GLN A 242 -21.35 -6.58 -2.67
N SER A 243 -21.45 -7.93 -2.74
CA SER A 243 -21.36 -8.81 -1.59
C SER A 243 -19.93 -8.97 -1.06
N VAL A 244 -18.92 -8.54 -1.84
CA VAL A 244 -17.50 -8.70 -1.51
C VAL A 244 -16.89 -7.40 -1.04
N ARG A 245 -17.31 -6.26 -1.59
CA ARG A 245 -16.72 -4.96 -1.30
C ARG A 245 -17.72 -3.81 -1.41
N VAL A 246 -17.43 -2.75 -0.65
CA VAL A 246 -18.10 -1.45 -0.77
C VAL A 246 -17.07 -0.43 -1.26
N GLU A 247 -17.36 0.21 -2.38
CA GLU A 247 -16.58 1.33 -2.91
C GLU A 247 -16.84 2.57 -2.07
N LYS A 248 -15.77 3.24 -1.68
CA LYS A 248 -15.82 4.54 -1.02
C LYS A 248 -15.66 5.64 -2.07
N GLU A 249 -15.57 6.88 -1.64
CA GLU A 249 -15.41 8.01 -2.53
C GLU A 249 -14.09 7.93 -3.31
N ALA A 250 -14.20 7.92 -4.64
CA ALA A 250 -13.04 7.90 -5.52
C ALA A 250 -12.59 9.32 -5.86
N ILE A 251 -11.27 9.54 -5.89
CA ILE A 251 -10.68 10.86 -6.06
C ILE A 251 -9.80 10.89 -7.31
N ILE A 252 -9.93 11.95 -8.09
CA ILE A 252 -9.03 12.27 -9.20
C ILE A 252 -7.91 13.16 -8.66
N ALA A 253 -6.66 12.81 -8.96
CA ALA A 253 -5.51 13.54 -8.48
C ALA A 253 -4.44 13.70 -9.55
N ASP A 254 -3.69 14.78 -9.45
CA ASP A 254 -2.50 15.06 -10.25
C ASP A 254 -1.26 14.61 -9.48
N ASP A 255 -0.25 14.11 -10.18
CA ASP A 255 1.01 13.68 -9.56
C ASP A 255 2.03 14.84 -9.58
N LEU A 256 2.37 15.37 -8.43
CA LEU A 256 3.38 16.43 -8.29
C LEU A 256 4.81 15.91 -8.53
N THR A 257 5.01 14.58 -8.61
CA THR A 257 6.29 13.95 -8.93
C THR A 257 6.49 13.72 -10.43
N ALA A 258 5.47 13.98 -11.25
CA ALA A 258 5.51 13.73 -12.68
C ALA A 258 6.64 14.49 -13.38
N GLY A 259 7.28 13.85 -14.34
CA GLY A 259 8.38 14.44 -15.13
C GLY A 259 9.74 14.54 -14.42
N ARG A 260 9.90 13.88 -13.23
CA ARG A 260 11.14 13.87 -12.44
C ARG A 260 11.91 12.57 -12.52
#